data_0987744d720501a934e21956569930f3
#
_entry.id   0987744d720501a934e21956569930f3
#
_cell.length_a   1.000
_cell.length_b   1.000
_cell.length_c   1.000
_cell.angle_alpha   90.00
_cell.angle_beta   90.00
_cell.angle_gamma   90.00
#
_symmetry.space_group_name_H-M   'P 1'
#
loop_
_entity.id
_entity.type
_entity.pdbx_description
1 polymer ?
#
loop_
_entity_poly.entity_id
_entity_poly.type
_entity_poly.pdbx_seq_one_letter_code
_entity_poly.pdbx_strand_id
1 'polypeptide(L)'
;MARYDLHHAKSPLEVSIVTGAGAEVREYLANGTIVAGDVVALDWAGKTGEDQANYVIQGAANAGAIGVALEAAVAGGVVRVCVAGYIEGVKSGTVSAGDSLVAGASGAVAAYASSATDAVLGVALDADGSSAVTMYWFRKA
;
A
#
# COMPACT_ATOMS: atom_id res chain seq x y z
N MET A 1 21.19 -6.08 -2.15
CA MET A 1 20.72 -6.41 -1.77
C MET A 1 20.43 -6.59 -1.11
N ALA A 2 20.58 -6.37 -1.06
CA ALA A 2 20.15 -6.63 -0.45
C ALA A 2 19.97 -6.80 0.27
N ARG A 3 20.14 -6.55 0.41
CA ARG A 3 19.85 -6.72 1.10
C ARG A 3 19.90 -7.00 2.18
N TYR A 4 19.98 -6.69 2.46
CA TYR A 4 19.86 -7.03 3.42
C TYR A 4 19.84 -7.46 4.18
N ASP A 5 20.10 -7.44 4.19
CA ASP A 5 20.00 -7.94 4.89
C ASP A 5 19.94 -8.61 5.43
N LEU A 6 20.46 -8.70 5.17
CA LEU A 6 20.27 -9.40 5.72
C LEU A 6 20.24 -9.87 6.67
N HIS A 7 20.60 -9.83 6.26
CA HIS A 7 20.77 -10.14 7.35
C HIS A 7 19.93 -9.93 8.51
N HIS A 8 19.47 -9.37 8.85
CA HIS A 8 18.61 -9.40 10.00
C HIS A 8 17.41 -10.28 9.67
N ALA A 9 17.39 -11.40 10.31
CA ALA A 9 16.32 -12.33 10.07
C ALA A 9 15.02 -11.76 10.61
N LYS A 10 14.01 -11.72 9.78
CA LYS A 10 12.68 -11.35 10.24
C LYS A 10 12.04 -12.55 10.91
N SER A 11 11.11 -12.26 11.83
CA SER A 11 10.25 -13.30 12.37
C SER A 11 9.51 -14.00 11.24
N PRO A 12 9.33 -15.33 11.29
CA PRO A 12 8.57 -16.02 10.26
C PRO A 12 7.12 -15.55 10.13
N LEU A 13 6.60 -14.84 11.14
CA LEU A 13 5.24 -14.31 11.11
C LEU A 13 5.16 -12.92 10.50
N GLU A 14 6.29 -12.30 10.22
CA GLU A 14 6.30 -10.97 9.63
C GLU A 14 6.11 -11.05 8.12
N VAL A 15 5.30 -10.14 7.59
CA VAL A 15 5.14 -9.99 6.15
C VAL A 15 6.30 -9.15 5.65
N SER A 16 6.99 -9.64 4.62
CA SER A 16 8.06 -8.89 3.97
C SER A 16 7.49 -8.14 2.79
N ILE A 17 7.62 -6.82 2.83
CA ILE A 17 7.27 -5.95 1.71
C ILE A 17 8.56 -5.56 1.01
N VAL A 18 8.68 -5.90 -0.26
CA VAL A 18 9.87 -5.63 -1.06
C VAL A 18 9.54 -4.55 -2.06
N THR A 19 10.42 -3.56 -2.17
CA THR A 19 10.30 -2.51 -3.17
C THR A 19 11.44 -2.62 -4.17
N GLY A 20 11.25 -2.09 -5.36
CA GLY A 20 12.25 -2.21 -6.42
C GLY A 20 12.22 -1.02 -7.37
N ALA A 21 12.21 -1.31 -8.66
CA ALA A 21 12.36 -0.29 -9.71
C ALA A 21 11.38 0.87 -9.53
N GLY A 22 11.87 2.09 -9.51
CA GLY A 22 11.07 3.29 -9.42
C GLY A 22 10.46 3.57 -8.07
N ALA A 23 10.82 2.82 -7.02
CA ALA A 23 10.18 2.97 -5.72
C ALA A 23 10.53 4.29 -5.06
N GLU A 24 9.52 4.94 -4.49
CA GLU A 24 9.67 6.11 -3.65
C GLU A 24 9.02 5.82 -2.31
N VAL A 25 9.71 6.15 -1.24
CA VAL A 25 9.24 5.87 0.13
C VAL A 25 9.17 7.18 0.91
N ARG A 26 8.08 7.37 1.64
CA ARG A 26 7.89 8.54 2.49
C ARG A 26 7.39 8.10 3.84
N GLU A 27 7.63 8.92 4.85
CA GLU A 27 7.18 8.64 6.21
C GLU A 27 5.91 9.42 6.53
N TYR A 28 5.01 8.73 7.23
CA TYR A 28 3.77 9.32 7.71
C TYR A 28 3.54 8.86 9.14
N LEU A 29 2.55 9.43 9.80
CA LEU A 29 2.08 8.98 11.09
C LEU A 29 0.80 8.16 10.88
N ALA A 30 0.65 7.09 11.63
CA ALA A 30 -0.55 6.26 11.53
C ALA A 30 -1.64 6.82 12.43
N ASN A 31 -2.86 6.89 11.92
CA ASN A 31 -4.03 7.18 12.74
C ASN A 31 -4.90 5.92 12.79
N GLY A 32 -4.49 4.98 13.60
CA GLY A 32 -5.12 3.68 13.70
C GLY A 32 -4.13 2.57 13.40
N THR A 33 -4.59 1.34 13.45
CA THR A 33 -3.75 0.17 13.19
C THR A 33 -3.54 -0.01 11.70
N ILE A 34 -2.28 -0.17 11.30
CA ILE A 34 -1.89 -0.44 9.92
C ILE A 34 -1.01 -1.68 9.96
N VAL A 35 -1.19 -2.58 8.99
CA VAL A 35 -0.32 -3.74 8.83
C VAL A 35 0.50 -3.62 7.55
N ALA A 36 1.63 -4.31 7.50
CA ALA A 36 2.48 -4.31 6.32
C ALA A 36 1.68 -4.84 5.12
N GLY A 37 1.80 -4.14 3.99
CA GLY A 37 1.06 -4.50 2.78
C GLY A 37 -0.28 -3.80 2.63
N ASP A 38 -0.74 -3.09 3.66
CA ASP A 38 -1.97 -2.31 3.55
C ASP A 38 -1.80 -1.15 2.58
N VAL A 39 -2.79 -0.98 1.72
CA VAL A 39 -2.97 0.28 0.99
C VAL A 39 -3.45 1.31 2.00
N VAL A 40 -2.84 2.48 2.00
CA VAL A 40 -3.18 3.54 2.95
C VAL A 40 -3.61 4.81 2.22
N ALA A 41 -4.41 5.60 2.91
CA ALA A 41 -4.91 6.89 2.41
C ALA A 41 -4.61 7.98 3.42
N LEU A 42 -4.56 9.22 2.96
CA LEU A 42 -4.43 10.35 3.88
C LEU A 42 -5.69 10.46 4.73
N ASP A 43 -5.52 10.81 5.99
CA ASP A 43 -6.64 10.90 6.94
C ASP A 43 -7.28 12.29 6.89
N TRP A 44 -7.90 12.58 5.75
CA TRP A 44 -8.53 13.88 5.54
C TRP A 44 -9.79 14.09 6.39
N ALA A 45 -10.43 13.01 6.80
CA ALA A 45 -11.68 13.10 7.57
C ALA A 45 -11.44 13.14 9.07
N GLY A 46 -10.38 12.47 9.56
CA GLY A 46 -10.10 12.39 10.99
C GLY A 46 -9.14 13.44 11.50
N LYS A 47 -8.53 14.21 10.62
CA LYS A 47 -7.53 15.23 10.97
C LYS A 47 -7.92 16.55 10.29
N THR A 48 -7.26 17.63 10.73
CA THR A 48 -7.49 18.95 10.17
C THR A 48 -6.17 19.63 9.86
N GLY A 49 -6.21 20.55 8.91
CA GLY A 49 -5.04 21.35 8.54
C GLY A 49 -3.92 20.47 7.99
N GLU A 50 -2.72 20.82 8.36
CA GLU A 50 -1.52 20.12 7.88
C GLU A 50 -1.50 18.64 8.29
N ASP A 51 -2.14 18.29 9.39
CA ASP A 51 -2.20 16.91 9.86
C ASP A 51 -2.92 16.01 8.88
N GLN A 52 -3.81 16.55 8.06
CA GLN A 52 -4.45 15.76 7.00
C GLN A 52 -3.44 15.16 6.02
N ALA A 53 -2.30 15.82 5.85
CA ALA A 53 -1.24 15.36 4.95
C ALA A 53 -0.17 14.54 5.67
N ASN A 54 -0.17 14.53 7.00
CA ASN A 54 0.84 13.84 7.79
C ASN A 54 0.38 12.50 8.33
N TYR A 55 -0.93 12.27 8.42
CA TYR A 55 -1.48 11.05 8.99
C TYR A 55 -2.12 10.20 7.89
N VAL A 56 -1.93 8.90 8.01
CA VAL A 56 -2.52 7.93 7.09
C VAL A 56 -3.37 6.93 7.88
N ILE A 57 -4.38 6.41 7.19
CA ILE A 57 -5.25 5.36 7.71
C ILE A 57 -5.23 4.19 6.72
N GLN A 58 -5.67 3.01 7.19
CA GLN A 58 -5.90 1.89 6.30
C GLN A 58 -6.89 2.33 5.22
N GLY A 59 -6.57 2.04 3.96
CA GLY A 59 -7.39 2.44 2.84
C GLY A 59 -8.73 1.71 2.82
N ALA A 60 -9.68 2.32 2.15
CA ALA A 60 -10.99 1.75 1.87
C ALA A 60 -11.31 2.02 0.41
N ALA A 61 -12.36 1.39 -0.10
CA ALA A 61 -12.79 1.65 -1.48
C ALA A 61 -13.08 3.13 -1.65
N ASN A 62 -12.60 3.71 -2.74
CA ASN A 62 -12.80 5.13 -3.08
C ASN A 62 -12.17 6.11 -2.08
N ALA A 63 -11.16 5.71 -1.36
CA ALA A 63 -10.63 6.51 -0.25
C ALA A 63 -9.40 7.35 -0.56
N GLY A 64 -9.06 7.55 -1.81
CA GLY A 64 -7.92 8.39 -2.15
C GLY A 64 -6.59 7.80 -1.70
N ALA A 65 -6.34 6.57 -2.03
CA ALA A 65 -5.12 5.86 -1.64
C ALA A 65 -3.86 6.54 -2.16
N ILE A 66 -2.82 6.56 -1.33
CA ILE A 66 -1.55 7.21 -1.68
C ILE A 66 -0.38 6.24 -1.80
N GLY A 67 -0.49 5.05 -1.26
CA GLY A 67 0.61 4.11 -1.30
C GLY A 67 0.37 2.87 -0.46
N VAL A 68 1.44 2.12 -0.23
CA VAL A 68 1.40 0.84 0.48
C VAL A 68 2.33 0.92 1.69
N ALA A 69 1.81 0.52 2.85
CA ALA A 69 2.60 0.51 4.08
C ALA A 69 3.66 -0.59 4.00
N LEU A 70 4.90 -0.24 4.31
CA LEU A 70 6.01 -1.19 4.29
C LEU A 70 6.16 -1.94 5.62
N GLU A 71 5.48 -1.49 6.64
CA GLU A 71 5.60 -2.06 7.98
C GLU A 71 4.31 -1.83 8.75
N ALA A 72 4.15 -2.55 9.85
CA ALA A 72 3.00 -2.38 10.72
C ALA A 72 3.20 -1.13 11.59
N ALA A 73 2.11 -0.49 11.96
CA ALA A 73 2.13 0.65 12.87
C ALA A 73 0.85 0.67 13.69
N VAL A 74 0.96 1.24 14.89
CA VAL A 74 -0.20 1.53 15.74
C VAL A 74 -0.46 3.02 15.71
N ALA A 75 -1.60 3.45 16.23
CA ALA A 75 -1.98 4.86 16.24
C ALA A 75 -0.86 5.72 16.86
N GLY A 76 -0.48 6.76 16.16
CA GLY A 76 0.61 7.66 16.57
C GLY A 76 1.99 7.22 16.16
N GLY A 77 2.16 6.01 15.67
CA GLY A 77 3.47 5.50 15.23
C GLY A 77 3.85 5.98 13.84
N VAL A 78 5.14 5.96 13.56
CA VAL A 78 5.65 6.30 12.23
C VAL A 78 5.53 5.07 11.34
N VAL A 79 5.07 5.29 10.09
CA VAL A 79 4.98 4.23 9.10
C VAL A 79 5.60 4.72 7.79
N ARG A 80 6.46 3.88 7.20
CA ARG A 80 7.01 4.15 5.87
C ARG A 80 6.03 3.62 4.84
N VAL A 81 5.80 4.42 3.83
CA VAL A 81 4.81 4.14 2.77
C VAL A 81 5.50 4.26 1.43
N CYS A 82 5.36 3.23 0.61
CA CYS A 82 5.83 3.28 -0.77
C CYS A 82 4.74 3.94 -1.62
N VAL A 83 5.06 5.08 -2.20
CA VAL A 83 4.09 5.91 -2.93
C VAL A 83 4.24 5.81 -4.45
N ALA A 84 5.19 5.02 -4.93
CA ALA A 84 5.39 4.79 -6.37
C ALA A 84 6.29 3.59 -6.58
N GLY A 85 6.17 2.96 -7.75
CA GLY A 85 7.10 1.96 -8.23
C GLY A 85 6.72 0.52 -7.92
N TYR A 86 7.69 -0.34 -8.01
CA TYR A 86 7.53 -1.79 -7.85
C TYR A 86 7.38 -2.15 -6.37
N ILE A 87 6.33 -2.90 -6.04
CA ILE A 87 6.03 -3.31 -4.67
C ILE A 87 5.56 -4.76 -4.68
N GLU A 88 6.16 -5.60 -3.83
CA GLU A 88 5.70 -6.98 -3.60
C GLU A 88 4.97 -7.05 -2.27
N GLY A 89 4.00 -7.94 -2.18
CA GLY A 89 3.31 -8.19 -0.92
C GLY A 89 2.16 -7.25 -0.63
N VAL A 90 1.63 -6.59 -1.65
CA VAL A 90 0.49 -5.69 -1.49
C VAL A 90 -0.77 -6.52 -1.25
N LYS A 91 -1.49 -6.19 -0.19
CA LYS A 91 -2.73 -6.86 0.14
C LYS A 91 -3.73 -6.73 -1.01
N SER A 92 -4.37 -7.82 -1.39
CA SER A 92 -5.26 -7.82 -2.56
C SER A 92 -6.44 -8.73 -2.39
N GLY A 93 -7.51 -8.42 -3.15
CA GLY A 93 -8.54 -9.38 -3.48
C GLY A 93 -8.08 -10.20 -4.69
N THR A 94 -9.00 -10.85 -5.36
CA THR A 94 -8.69 -11.66 -6.55
C THR A 94 -8.33 -10.75 -7.71
N VAL A 95 -7.10 -10.90 -8.21
CA VAL A 95 -6.60 -10.13 -9.35
C VAL A 95 -5.81 -11.03 -10.26
N SER A 96 -5.68 -10.62 -11.53
CA SER A 96 -4.88 -11.32 -12.53
C SER A 96 -3.75 -10.41 -13.00
N ALA A 97 -2.66 -11.01 -13.46
CA ALA A 97 -1.54 -10.25 -14.03
C ALA A 97 -2.05 -9.36 -15.15
N GLY A 98 -1.61 -8.11 -15.15
CA GLY A 98 -2.03 -7.11 -16.13
C GLY A 98 -3.27 -6.32 -15.76
N ASP A 99 -3.98 -6.70 -14.69
CA ASP A 99 -5.16 -5.95 -14.27
C ASP A 99 -4.76 -4.54 -13.80
N SER A 100 -5.59 -3.57 -14.16
CA SER A 100 -5.51 -2.25 -13.53
C SER A 100 -6.08 -2.37 -12.11
N LEU A 101 -5.47 -1.71 -11.16
CA LEU A 101 -5.81 -1.86 -9.74
C LEU A 101 -6.36 -0.57 -9.16
N VAL A 102 -7.36 -0.72 -8.30
CA VAL A 102 -7.97 0.38 -7.55
C VAL A 102 -7.97 0.03 -6.06
N ALA A 103 -8.23 1.02 -5.22
CA ALA A 103 -8.37 0.78 -3.79
C ALA A 103 -9.63 -0.04 -3.53
N GLY A 104 -9.46 -1.10 -2.75
CA GLY A 104 -10.58 -1.94 -2.32
C GLY A 104 -10.82 -1.79 -0.82
N ALA A 105 -11.63 -2.66 -0.28
CA ALA A 105 -11.97 -2.63 1.14
C ALA A 105 -10.80 -3.07 2.00
N SER A 106 -10.71 -2.56 3.21
CA SER A 106 -9.81 -3.04 4.27
C SER A 106 -8.33 -3.04 3.88
N GLY A 107 -7.90 -2.01 3.15
CA GLY A 107 -6.48 -1.86 2.79
C GLY A 107 -6.01 -2.74 1.65
N ALA A 108 -6.91 -3.39 0.93
CA ALA A 108 -6.54 -4.24 -0.22
C ALA A 108 -6.67 -3.47 -1.53
N VAL A 109 -5.94 -3.91 -2.56
CA VAL A 109 -6.23 -3.49 -3.92
C VAL A 109 -7.23 -4.43 -4.54
N ALA A 110 -7.95 -3.96 -5.54
CA ALA A 110 -8.93 -4.76 -6.28
C ALA A 110 -8.77 -4.48 -7.77
N ALA A 111 -9.21 -5.42 -8.59
CA ALA A 111 -9.23 -5.23 -10.04
C ALA A 111 -10.23 -4.12 -10.40
N TYR A 112 -9.82 -3.24 -11.30
CA TYR A 112 -10.67 -2.17 -11.80
C TYR A 112 -11.84 -2.78 -12.58
N ALA A 113 -13.05 -2.35 -12.27
CA ALA A 113 -14.23 -2.71 -13.04
C ALA A 113 -14.62 -1.53 -13.92
N SER A 114 -15.09 -1.81 -15.14
CA SER A 114 -15.35 -0.75 -16.12
C SER A 114 -16.39 0.27 -15.65
N SER A 115 -17.22 -0.11 -14.69
CA SER A 115 -18.23 0.78 -14.13
C SER A 115 -17.72 1.53 -12.88
N ALA A 116 -16.50 1.28 -12.46
CA ALA A 116 -15.97 1.90 -11.24
C ALA A 116 -15.62 3.37 -11.49
N THR A 117 -15.77 4.17 -10.45
CA THR A 117 -15.35 5.58 -10.48
C THR A 117 -14.02 5.78 -9.77
N ASP A 118 -13.42 4.70 -9.29
CA ASP A 118 -12.17 4.73 -8.54
C ASP A 118 -11.01 5.13 -9.43
N ALA A 119 -10.07 5.85 -8.86
CA ALA A 119 -8.82 6.15 -9.55
C ALA A 119 -7.97 4.89 -9.65
N VAL A 120 -7.38 4.66 -10.81
CA VAL A 120 -6.43 3.57 -11.02
C VAL A 120 -5.13 3.90 -10.30
N LEU A 121 -4.66 2.98 -9.46
CA LEU A 121 -3.45 3.15 -8.67
C LEU A 121 -2.21 2.59 -9.38
N GLY A 122 -2.40 1.55 -10.17
CA GLY A 122 -1.29 0.89 -10.82
C GLY A 122 -1.74 -0.35 -11.55
N VAL A 123 -0.82 -1.25 -11.80
CA VAL A 123 -1.07 -2.48 -12.55
C VAL A 123 -0.52 -3.68 -11.78
N ALA A 124 -1.27 -4.79 -11.82
CA ALA A 124 -0.80 -6.04 -11.24
C ALA A 124 0.25 -6.67 -12.15
N LEU A 125 1.37 -7.06 -11.57
CA LEU A 125 2.45 -7.69 -12.33
C LEU A 125 2.37 -9.21 -12.28
N ASP A 126 1.65 -9.75 -11.30
CA ASP A 126 1.38 -11.18 -11.20
C ASP A 126 -0.06 -11.39 -10.75
N ALA A 127 -0.49 -12.63 -10.72
CA ALA A 127 -1.78 -12.98 -10.16
C ALA A 127 -1.67 -13.02 -8.64
N ASP A 128 -2.79 -12.78 -7.98
CA ASP A 128 -2.91 -12.93 -6.55
C ASP A 128 -2.58 -14.38 -6.16
N GLY A 129 -1.61 -14.56 -5.29
CA GLY A 129 -1.18 -15.88 -4.85
C GLY A 129 -1.83 -16.30 -3.55
N SER A 130 -1.92 -15.41 -2.58
CA SER A 130 -2.42 -15.69 -1.24
C SER A 130 -2.89 -14.40 -0.60
N SER A 131 -3.78 -13.71 -1.26
CA SER A 131 -4.31 -12.43 -0.82
C SER A 131 -3.25 -11.32 -0.86
N ALA A 132 -2.22 -11.50 -1.66
CA ALA A 132 -1.18 -10.49 -1.88
C ALA A 132 -0.72 -10.53 -3.33
N VAL A 133 -0.38 -9.38 -3.88
CA VAL A 133 -0.02 -9.24 -5.28
C VAL A 133 1.24 -8.40 -5.39
N THR A 134 2.02 -8.64 -6.45
CA THR A 134 3.10 -7.76 -6.86
C THR A 134 2.52 -6.76 -7.86
N MET A 135 2.77 -5.47 -7.64
CA MET A 135 2.22 -4.45 -8.49
C MET A 135 3.23 -3.35 -8.79
N TYR A 136 2.93 -2.56 -9.81
CA TYR A 136 3.63 -1.31 -10.06
C TYR A 136 2.65 -0.17 -9.76
N TRP A 137 3.00 0.65 -8.76
CA TRP A 137 2.19 1.79 -8.35
C TRP A 137 2.54 2.97 -9.23
N PHE A 138 1.55 3.54 -9.90
CA PHE A 138 1.78 4.71 -10.75
C PHE A 138 2.08 5.93 -9.89
N ARG A 139 3.11 6.65 -10.30
CA ARG A 139 3.41 7.90 -9.64
C ARG A 139 2.36 8.93 -10.03
N LYS A 140 1.79 9.56 -9.02
CA LYS A 140 0.85 10.66 -9.27
C LYS A 140 1.64 11.93 -9.56
N ALA A 141 1.25 12.59 -10.59
CA ALA A 141 1.87 13.85 -10.97
C ALA A 141 1.39 14.98 -10.08
#